data_370b5e47711f6b888881ead99794f6f9
#
_entry.id   370b5e47711f6b888881ead99794f6f9
#
_cell.length_a   1.000
_cell.length_b   1.000
_cell.length_c   1.000
_cell.angle_alpha   90.00
_cell.angle_beta   90.00
_cell.angle_gamma   90.00
#
_symmetry.space_group_name_H-M   'P 1'
#
loop_
_entity.id
_entity.type
_entity.pdbx_description
1 polymer ?
#
loop_
_entity_poly.entity_id
_entity_poly.type
_entity_poly.pdbx_seq_one_letter_code
_entity_poly.pdbx_strand_id
1 'polypeptide(L)'
;MYLEYFDKFKNQEPYLHIDETEWSYIKDTFDKEDVKESMAKVAMTYPPPYMEISENECRKDFIDLKKTWVHDLLKEGEWFARAEDGYDYPLMYKGSQWYIKRVNNGNKSSNYFQQENRWSVDGTISPGPLRTWNTEKFMISLMGAAYTLKFDRINKSTLRTMLGLRKYICSQFKPNAAKALYDYFNVKNVLDFSAGWGDRLAGFYASMNTELY
;
A
#
# COMPACT_ATOMS: atom_id res chain seq x y z
N MET A 1 17.20 -15.98 19.85
CA MET A 1 16.48 -16.84 20.86
C MET A 1 15.10 -16.27 21.10
N TYR A 2 14.04 -17.12 21.22
CA TYR A 2 12.69 -16.63 21.55
C TYR A 2 12.61 -16.15 23.00
N LEU A 3 12.05 -14.97 23.19
CA LEU A 3 11.83 -14.35 24.51
C LEU A 3 10.39 -14.62 24.98
N GLU A 4 10.20 -15.37 26.07
CA GLU A 4 8.89 -15.66 26.66
C GLU A 4 8.08 -14.39 27.02
N TYR A 5 8.78 -13.29 27.23
CA TYR A 5 8.17 -11.97 27.43
C TYR A 5 7.17 -11.59 26.32
N PHE A 6 7.36 -12.11 25.10
CA PHE A 6 6.49 -11.84 23.96
C PHE A 6 5.20 -12.66 23.93
N ASP A 7 5.06 -13.66 24.83
CA ASP A 7 3.84 -14.49 24.85
C ASP A 7 2.58 -13.69 25.16
N LYS A 8 2.68 -12.63 25.96
CA LYS A 8 1.59 -11.71 26.28
C LYS A 8 1.01 -10.96 25.07
N PHE A 9 1.73 -10.93 23.96
CA PHE A 9 1.28 -10.28 22.73
C PHE A 9 0.63 -11.25 21.74
N LYS A 10 0.62 -12.55 22.03
CA LYS A 10 -0.12 -13.54 21.24
C LYS A 10 -1.61 -13.41 21.49
N ASN A 11 -2.40 -13.56 20.44
CA ASN A 11 -3.87 -13.59 20.52
C ASN A 11 -4.52 -12.34 21.14
N GLN A 12 -3.88 -11.19 21.01
CA GLN A 12 -4.53 -9.92 21.39
C GLN A 12 -5.68 -9.59 20.42
N GLU A 13 -6.73 -9.00 20.97
CA GLU A 13 -7.87 -8.53 20.19
C GLU A 13 -7.86 -6.99 20.09
N PRO A 14 -8.19 -6.41 18.95
CA PRO A 14 -8.54 -7.07 17.67
C PRO A 14 -7.31 -7.50 16.84
N TYR A 15 -6.09 -7.15 17.28
CA TYR A 15 -4.83 -7.45 16.59
C TYR A 15 -3.64 -7.15 17.50
N LEU A 16 -2.44 -7.64 17.12
CA LEU A 16 -1.17 -7.33 17.79
C LEU A 16 -1.03 -5.82 18.04
N HIS A 17 -0.81 -5.46 19.29
CA HIS A 17 -0.58 -4.10 19.73
C HIS A 17 0.50 -4.03 20.79
N ILE A 18 1.58 -3.31 20.50
CA ILE A 18 2.65 -2.93 21.44
C ILE A 18 2.71 -1.41 21.39
N ASP A 19 2.34 -0.76 22.48
CA ASP A 19 2.33 0.70 22.56
C ASP A 19 3.74 1.30 22.64
N GLU A 20 3.84 2.62 22.68
CA GLU A 20 5.09 3.35 22.65
C GLU A 20 5.96 3.05 23.88
N THR A 21 5.36 3.01 25.07
CA THR A 21 6.07 2.77 26.33
C THR A 21 6.64 1.36 26.35
N GLU A 22 5.82 0.40 26.00
CA GLU A 22 6.18 -1.01 25.96
C GLU A 22 7.24 -1.28 24.87
N TRP A 23 7.09 -0.67 23.70
CA TRP A 23 8.05 -0.82 22.62
C TRP A 23 9.41 -0.20 22.95
N SER A 24 9.43 0.94 23.67
CA SER A 24 10.66 1.54 24.18
C SER A 24 11.34 0.62 25.17
N TYR A 25 10.59 0.12 26.15
CA TYR A 25 11.11 -0.82 27.13
C TYR A 25 11.73 -2.08 26.49
N ILE A 26 11.06 -2.65 25.50
CA ILE A 26 11.55 -3.83 24.76
C ILE A 26 12.91 -3.52 24.08
N LYS A 27 13.00 -2.37 23.41
CA LYS A 27 14.23 -1.96 22.70
C LYS A 27 15.41 -1.72 23.64
N ASP A 28 15.13 -1.23 24.84
CA ASP A 28 16.15 -0.87 25.83
C ASP A 28 16.60 -2.08 26.66
N THR A 29 15.75 -3.10 26.77
CA THR A 29 15.97 -4.23 27.70
C THR A 29 16.55 -5.47 26.99
N PHE A 30 16.11 -5.75 25.77
CA PHE A 30 16.41 -7.03 25.10
C PHE A 30 17.32 -6.85 23.89
N ASP A 31 18.06 -7.94 23.59
CA ASP A 31 18.88 -7.99 22.36
C ASP A 31 17.99 -7.85 21.12
N LYS A 32 18.46 -7.05 20.19
CA LYS A 32 17.73 -6.72 18.96
C LYS A 32 17.38 -7.95 18.10
N GLU A 33 18.28 -8.91 17.98
CA GLU A 33 18.05 -10.10 17.15
C GLU A 33 17.02 -11.02 17.81
N ASP A 34 17.08 -11.16 19.14
CA ASP A 34 16.09 -11.91 19.91
C ASP A 34 14.71 -11.26 19.84
N VAL A 35 14.64 -9.94 19.90
CA VAL A 35 13.39 -9.18 19.70
C VAL A 35 12.81 -9.42 18.31
N LYS A 36 13.63 -9.35 17.26
CA LYS A 36 13.17 -9.59 15.88
C LYS A 36 12.60 -11.00 15.70
N GLU A 37 13.29 -12.00 16.24
CA GLU A 37 12.83 -13.38 16.19
C GLU A 37 11.50 -13.55 16.94
N SER A 38 11.40 -13.02 18.16
CA SER A 38 10.22 -13.12 19.00
C SER A 38 9.02 -12.39 18.39
N MET A 39 9.22 -11.17 17.89
CA MET A 39 8.19 -10.41 17.19
C MET A 39 7.70 -11.12 15.92
N ALA A 40 8.60 -11.71 15.14
CA ALA A 40 8.22 -12.45 13.96
C ALA A 40 7.29 -13.61 14.31
N LYS A 41 7.67 -14.42 15.31
CA LYS A 41 6.85 -15.54 15.76
C LYS A 41 5.49 -15.11 16.29
N VAL A 42 5.43 -14.01 17.06
CA VAL A 42 4.17 -13.46 17.53
C VAL A 42 3.33 -12.91 16.39
N ALA A 43 3.89 -12.09 15.50
CA ALA A 43 3.15 -11.52 14.39
C ALA A 43 2.56 -12.60 13.46
N MET A 44 3.27 -13.71 13.26
CA MET A 44 2.79 -14.84 12.45
C MET A 44 1.61 -15.60 13.09
N THR A 45 1.27 -15.39 14.35
CA THR A 45 0.04 -15.93 14.95
C THR A 45 -1.21 -15.18 14.53
N TYR A 46 -1.05 -14.00 13.91
CA TYR A 46 -2.13 -13.18 13.39
C TYR A 46 -2.29 -13.34 11.87
N PRO A 47 -3.48 -13.08 11.32
CA PRO A 47 -3.65 -13.01 9.88
C PRO A 47 -2.80 -11.88 9.27
N PRO A 48 -2.48 -11.93 7.97
CA PRO A 48 -1.79 -10.83 7.30
C PRO A 48 -2.51 -9.49 7.54
N PRO A 49 -1.77 -8.38 7.74
CA PRO A 49 -2.35 -7.10 8.14
C PRO A 49 -3.06 -6.39 6.98
N TYR A 50 -4.03 -7.05 6.36
CA TYR A 50 -4.84 -6.46 5.29
C TYR A 50 -5.56 -5.20 5.77
N MET A 51 -5.78 -4.30 4.82
CA MET A 51 -6.66 -3.16 5.04
C MET A 51 -8.10 -3.70 5.08
N GLU A 52 -8.79 -3.46 6.17
CA GLU A 52 -10.22 -3.71 6.25
C GLU A 52 -10.95 -2.60 5.49
N ILE A 53 -11.69 -2.98 4.48
CA ILE A 53 -12.47 -2.07 3.65
C ILE A 53 -13.89 -2.64 3.60
N SER A 54 -14.84 -1.92 4.19
CA SER A 54 -16.25 -2.29 4.10
C SER A 54 -16.81 -2.00 2.70
N GLU A 55 -17.89 -2.68 2.35
CA GLU A 55 -18.60 -2.40 1.10
C GLU A 55 -19.03 -0.92 0.99
N ASN A 56 -19.47 -0.33 2.09
CA ASN A 56 -19.84 1.09 2.13
C ASN A 56 -18.66 2.01 1.87
N GLU A 57 -17.49 1.72 2.41
CA GLU A 57 -16.27 2.48 2.11
C GLU A 57 -15.83 2.31 0.66
N CYS A 58 -15.93 1.10 0.12
CA CYS A 58 -15.67 0.82 -1.29
C CYS A 58 -16.61 1.65 -2.19
N ARG A 59 -17.92 1.63 -1.92
CA ARG A 59 -18.93 2.41 -2.67
C ARG A 59 -18.67 3.91 -2.57
N LYS A 60 -18.40 4.42 -1.37
CA LYS A 60 -18.08 5.83 -1.15
C LYS A 60 -16.84 6.26 -1.94
N ASP A 61 -15.76 5.49 -1.86
CA ASP A 61 -14.52 5.77 -2.58
C ASP A 61 -14.72 5.81 -4.11
N PHE A 62 -15.56 4.91 -4.63
CA PHE A 62 -15.93 4.92 -6.05
C PHE A 62 -16.79 6.14 -6.44
N ILE A 63 -17.73 6.54 -5.58
CA ILE A 63 -18.53 7.76 -5.80
C ILE A 63 -17.61 9.00 -5.79
N ASP A 64 -16.66 9.05 -4.87
CA ASP A 64 -15.68 10.15 -4.81
C ASP A 64 -14.79 10.17 -6.05
N LEU A 65 -14.41 9.00 -6.59
CA LEU A 65 -13.72 8.90 -7.88
C LEU A 65 -14.58 9.47 -9.02
N LYS A 66 -15.86 9.12 -9.09
CA LYS A 66 -16.79 9.66 -10.11
C LYS A 66 -16.89 11.18 -10.08
N LYS A 67 -16.88 11.78 -8.88
CA LYS A 67 -16.99 13.23 -8.68
C LYS A 67 -15.69 13.98 -8.95
N THR A 68 -14.56 13.29 -9.07
CA THR A 68 -13.27 13.94 -9.28
C THR A 68 -13.16 14.46 -10.71
N TRP A 69 -12.93 15.77 -10.85
CA TRP A 69 -12.79 16.41 -12.15
C TRP A 69 -11.43 16.12 -12.78
N VAL A 70 -11.41 16.01 -14.12
CA VAL A 70 -10.15 15.79 -14.88
C VAL A 70 -9.12 16.90 -14.61
N HIS A 71 -9.58 18.15 -14.51
CA HIS A 71 -8.70 19.30 -14.24
C HIS A 71 -8.10 19.30 -12.83
N ASP A 72 -8.65 18.54 -11.89
CA ASP A 72 -8.05 18.35 -10.57
C ASP A 72 -6.94 17.30 -10.59
N LEU A 73 -6.97 16.39 -11.55
CA LEU A 73 -6.06 15.28 -11.69
C LEU A 73 -4.96 15.55 -12.71
N LEU A 74 -5.34 16.05 -13.89
CA LEU A 74 -4.41 16.34 -14.97
C LEU A 74 -3.98 17.82 -14.88
N LYS A 75 -2.70 18.04 -14.66
CA LYS A 75 -2.13 19.37 -14.52
C LYS A 75 -1.18 19.66 -15.66
N GLU A 76 -1.23 20.87 -16.17
CA GLU A 76 -0.28 21.44 -17.11
C GLU A 76 0.87 22.10 -16.36
N GLY A 77 2.08 21.99 -16.88
CA GLY A 77 3.28 22.60 -16.33
C GLY A 77 4.35 21.61 -15.91
N GLU A 78 5.50 22.14 -15.52
CA GLU A 78 6.60 21.34 -15.02
C GLU A 78 6.29 20.90 -13.58
N TRP A 79 6.38 19.60 -13.34
CA TRP A 79 6.28 19.04 -12.00
C TRP A 79 7.62 18.48 -11.55
N PHE A 80 8.08 18.95 -10.41
CA PHE A 80 9.30 18.50 -9.78
C PHE A 80 8.96 17.82 -8.45
N ALA A 81 9.54 16.65 -8.20
CA ALA A 81 9.56 16.12 -6.85
C ALA A 81 10.61 16.89 -6.07
N ARG A 82 10.18 17.55 -5.01
CA ARG A 82 11.12 18.10 -4.05
C ARG A 82 11.57 16.97 -3.13
N ALA A 83 12.86 16.66 -3.14
CA ALA A 83 13.45 15.77 -2.17
C ALA A 83 13.61 16.48 -0.82
N GLU A 84 13.71 15.71 0.26
CA GLU A 84 13.94 16.25 1.61
C GLU A 84 15.28 17.02 1.72
N ASP A 85 16.23 16.76 0.81
CA ASP A 85 17.51 17.45 0.68
C ASP A 85 17.41 18.79 -0.07
N GLY A 86 16.23 19.19 -0.53
CA GLY A 86 15.97 20.43 -1.22
C GLY A 86 16.27 20.43 -2.73
N TYR A 87 16.66 19.29 -3.29
CA TYR A 87 16.81 19.17 -4.74
C TYR A 87 15.47 18.92 -5.42
N ASP A 88 15.22 19.64 -6.52
CA ASP A 88 14.08 19.40 -7.38
C ASP A 88 14.48 18.39 -8.48
N TYR A 89 13.81 17.23 -8.50
CA TYR A 89 14.01 16.22 -9.54
C TYR A 89 12.91 16.34 -10.59
N PRO A 90 13.26 16.46 -11.87
CA PRO A 90 12.26 16.36 -12.92
C PRO A 90 11.70 14.92 -12.91
N LEU A 91 10.43 14.77 -12.61
CA LEU A 91 9.76 13.47 -12.61
C LEU A 91 9.28 13.03 -13.99
N MET A 92 9.44 13.89 -14.98
CA MET A 92 9.01 13.63 -16.34
C MET A 92 10.11 14.03 -17.32
N TYR A 93 10.02 13.52 -18.55
CA TYR A 93 10.90 13.92 -19.64
C TYR A 93 10.94 15.44 -19.75
N LYS A 94 12.13 15.97 -19.92
CA LYS A 94 12.36 17.39 -20.21
C LYS A 94 11.48 17.77 -21.42
N GLY A 95 10.51 18.68 -21.19
CA GLY A 95 9.52 19.07 -22.22
C GLY A 95 8.12 18.44 -22.04
N SER A 96 7.89 17.58 -21.05
CA SER A 96 6.53 17.13 -20.74
C SER A 96 5.73 18.27 -20.09
N GLN A 97 4.64 18.64 -20.74
CA GLN A 97 3.76 19.71 -20.26
C GLN A 97 2.67 19.21 -19.31
N TRP A 98 2.58 17.89 -19.07
CA TRP A 98 1.46 17.30 -18.36
C TRP A 98 1.94 16.33 -17.29
N TYR A 99 1.26 16.34 -16.14
CA TYR A 99 1.42 15.32 -15.11
C TYR A 99 0.08 14.98 -14.47
N ILE A 100 -0.03 13.76 -13.94
CA ILE A 100 -1.21 13.31 -13.22
C ILE A 100 -0.94 13.46 -11.72
N LYS A 101 -1.72 14.29 -11.06
CA LYS A 101 -1.64 14.50 -9.60
C LYS A 101 -1.92 13.18 -8.88
N ARG A 102 -1.10 12.86 -7.91
CA ARG A 102 -1.33 11.70 -7.03
C ARG A 102 -2.52 11.98 -6.12
N VAL A 103 -3.60 11.28 -6.33
CA VAL A 103 -4.74 11.17 -5.42
C VAL A 103 -5.08 9.70 -5.21
N ASN A 104 -5.80 9.39 -4.15
CA ASN A 104 -6.09 8.01 -3.77
C ASN A 104 -7.53 7.59 -4.03
N ASN A 105 -8.36 8.47 -4.60
CA ASN A 105 -9.75 8.18 -4.94
C ASN A 105 -9.83 6.99 -5.91
N GLY A 106 -10.65 6.02 -5.60
CA GLY A 106 -10.78 4.77 -6.34
C GLY A 106 -9.87 3.62 -5.87
N ASN A 107 -8.84 3.90 -5.05
CA ASN A 107 -7.93 2.86 -4.60
C ASN A 107 -8.58 1.86 -3.63
N LYS A 108 -9.52 2.32 -2.77
CA LYS A 108 -10.24 1.43 -1.86
C LYS A 108 -11.15 0.48 -2.62
N SER A 109 -11.80 0.93 -3.69
CA SER A 109 -12.66 0.09 -4.52
C SER A 109 -11.85 -1.04 -5.18
N SER A 110 -10.68 -0.74 -5.72
CA SER A 110 -9.80 -1.78 -6.26
C SER A 110 -9.24 -2.72 -5.19
N ASN A 111 -8.78 -2.18 -4.05
CA ASN A 111 -8.25 -2.99 -2.97
C ASN A 111 -9.32 -3.89 -2.31
N TYR A 112 -10.56 -3.47 -2.26
CA TYR A 112 -11.66 -4.28 -1.76
C TYR A 112 -11.75 -5.64 -2.48
N PHE A 113 -11.54 -5.65 -3.80
CA PHE A 113 -11.63 -6.88 -4.60
C PHE A 113 -10.28 -7.59 -4.77
N GLN A 114 -9.16 -6.89 -4.76
CA GLN A 114 -7.90 -7.42 -5.27
C GLN A 114 -6.72 -7.36 -4.29
N GLN A 115 -6.92 -6.88 -3.07
CA GLN A 115 -5.81 -6.72 -2.12
C GLN A 115 -5.09 -8.04 -1.84
N GLU A 116 -5.83 -9.11 -1.57
CA GLU A 116 -5.27 -10.43 -1.26
C GLU A 116 -4.53 -11.02 -2.47
N ASN A 117 -5.13 -10.91 -3.65
CA ASN A 117 -4.51 -11.37 -4.90
C ASN A 117 -3.19 -10.65 -5.17
N ARG A 118 -3.15 -9.33 -4.95
CA ARG A 118 -1.92 -8.55 -5.11
C ARG A 118 -0.84 -8.90 -4.10
N TRP A 119 -1.23 -9.26 -2.89
CA TRP A 119 -0.31 -9.66 -1.83
C TRP A 119 0.24 -11.08 -2.02
N SER A 120 -0.47 -11.93 -2.76
CA SER A 120 -0.02 -13.29 -3.09
C SER A 120 1.06 -13.35 -4.18
N VAL A 121 1.26 -12.26 -4.93
CA VAL A 121 2.24 -12.24 -6.01
C VAL A 121 3.65 -12.07 -5.46
N ASP A 122 4.54 -12.96 -5.86
CA ASP A 122 5.98 -12.88 -5.57
C ASP A 122 6.73 -12.06 -6.63
N GLY A 123 7.68 -11.27 -6.19
CA GLY A 123 8.66 -10.68 -7.08
C GLY A 123 9.79 -11.67 -7.40
N THR A 124 10.51 -11.43 -8.49
CA THR A 124 11.63 -12.27 -8.94
C THR A 124 12.78 -12.29 -7.91
N ILE A 125 13.05 -11.15 -7.28
CA ILE A 125 14.19 -10.97 -6.36
C ILE A 125 13.73 -10.93 -4.90
N SER A 126 12.52 -10.43 -4.63
CA SER A 126 11.99 -10.23 -3.28
C SER A 126 10.68 -10.97 -3.11
N PRO A 127 10.48 -11.67 -1.97
CA PRO A 127 9.21 -12.32 -1.69
C PRO A 127 8.09 -11.28 -1.61
N GLY A 128 6.90 -11.66 -2.06
CA GLY A 128 5.68 -10.89 -1.88
C GLY A 128 5.26 -10.83 -0.40
N PRO A 129 4.27 -9.97 -0.08
CA PRO A 129 3.82 -9.78 1.29
C PRO A 129 3.33 -11.07 1.96
N LEU A 130 2.50 -11.85 1.26
CA LEU A 130 1.91 -13.07 1.81
C LEU A 130 2.97 -14.15 2.07
N ARG A 131 3.91 -14.34 1.13
CA ARG A 131 5.03 -15.27 1.34
C ARG A 131 5.94 -14.80 2.48
N THR A 132 6.15 -13.48 2.60
CA THR A 132 6.91 -12.92 3.72
C THR A 132 6.22 -13.23 5.03
N TRP A 133 4.90 -13.02 5.12
CA TRP A 133 4.11 -13.27 6.32
C TRP A 133 4.14 -14.72 6.77
N ASN A 134 4.13 -15.64 5.83
CA ASN A 134 4.07 -17.09 6.07
C ASN A 134 5.45 -17.77 6.18
N THR A 135 6.56 -17.01 6.14
CA THR A 135 7.90 -17.57 6.17
C THR A 135 8.74 -16.91 7.26
N GLU A 136 9.08 -17.65 8.31
CA GLU A 136 9.75 -17.14 9.51
C GLU A 136 10.99 -16.29 9.20
N LYS A 137 11.92 -16.81 8.37
CA LYS A 137 13.14 -16.06 8.02
C LYS A 137 12.86 -14.70 7.36
N PHE A 138 11.79 -14.60 6.57
CA PHE A 138 11.41 -13.35 5.93
C PHE A 138 10.72 -12.40 6.90
N MET A 139 9.95 -12.94 7.84
CA MET A 139 9.36 -12.16 8.93
C MET A 139 10.41 -11.61 9.87
N ILE A 140 11.40 -12.41 10.29
CA ILE A 140 12.53 -11.94 11.11
C ILE A 140 13.26 -10.79 10.39
N SER A 141 13.54 -10.94 9.10
CA SER A 141 14.14 -9.87 8.31
C SER A 141 13.25 -8.62 8.23
N LEU A 142 11.93 -8.80 8.11
CA LEU A 142 10.96 -7.69 8.09
C LEU A 142 10.93 -6.94 9.43
N MET A 143 11.01 -7.65 10.56
CA MET A 143 10.99 -7.00 11.89
C MET A 143 12.15 -6.05 12.11
N GLY A 144 13.27 -6.22 11.38
CA GLY A 144 14.35 -5.24 11.34
C GLY A 144 13.91 -3.85 10.86
N ALA A 145 12.84 -3.77 10.07
CA ALA A 145 12.30 -2.51 9.61
C ALA A 145 11.69 -1.67 10.75
N ALA A 146 11.22 -2.28 11.82
CA ALA A 146 10.70 -1.56 12.99
C ALA A 146 11.75 -0.61 13.59
N TYR A 147 13.01 -1.03 13.56
CA TYR A 147 14.15 -0.21 14.04
C TYR A 147 14.58 0.84 13.00
N THR A 148 14.71 0.45 11.74
CA THR A 148 15.21 1.35 10.69
C THR A 148 14.21 2.44 10.28
N LEU A 149 12.91 2.15 10.37
CA LEU A 149 11.83 3.11 10.12
C LEU A 149 11.43 3.90 11.36
N LYS A 150 12.12 3.64 12.50
CA LYS A 150 11.94 4.34 13.78
C LYS A 150 10.47 4.38 14.24
N PHE A 151 9.76 3.26 14.11
CA PHE A 151 8.41 3.18 14.67
C PHE A 151 8.44 3.32 16.19
N ASP A 152 7.50 4.06 16.70
CA ASP A 152 7.25 4.27 18.12
C ASP A 152 6.38 3.16 18.75
N ARG A 153 5.67 2.41 17.93
CA ARG A 153 4.74 1.34 18.34
C ARG A 153 4.62 0.26 17.27
N ILE A 154 4.14 -0.91 17.66
CA ILE A 154 3.87 -2.00 16.73
C ILE A 154 2.38 -2.33 16.75
N ASN A 155 1.74 -2.25 15.60
CA ASN A 155 0.33 -2.57 15.42
C ASN A 155 0.04 -2.99 13.98
N LYS A 156 -1.20 -3.31 13.66
CA LYS A 156 -1.63 -3.71 12.30
C LYS A 156 -1.18 -2.72 11.21
N SER A 157 -1.28 -1.41 11.49
CA SER A 157 -0.92 -0.36 10.53
C SER A 157 0.60 -0.28 10.30
N THR A 158 1.41 -0.33 11.36
CA THR A 158 2.88 -0.30 11.24
C THR A 158 3.41 -1.56 10.55
N LEU A 159 2.85 -2.75 10.86
CA LEU A 159 3.19 -4.00 10.19
C LEU A 159 2.88 -3.95 8.68
N ARG A 160 1.71 -3.41 8.31
CA ARG A 160 1.36 -3.19 6.91
C ARG A 160 2.30 -2.20 6.23
N THR A 161 2.68 -1.13 6.92
CA THR A 161 3.65 -0.14 6.41
C THR A 161 5.02 -0.76 6.18
N MET A 162 5.51 -1.58 7.10
CA MET A 162 6.77 -2.32 6.94
C MET A 162 6.74 -3.22 5.70
N LEU A 163 5.67 -3.99 5.50
CA LEU A 163 5.49 -4.80 4.30
C LEU A 163 5.50 -3.94 3.03
N GLY A 164 4.74 -2.83 3.03
CA GLY A 164 4.65 -1.93 1.89
C GLY A 164 5.96 -1.27 1.48
N LEU A 165 6.83 -0.99 2.45
CA LEU A 165 8.11 -0.31 2.21
C LEU A 165 9.28 -1.28 1.97
N ARG A 166 9.19 -2.53 2.43
CA ARG A 166 10.31 -3.48 2.43
C ARG A 166 10.11 -4.71 1.55
N LYS A 167 8.89 -4.93 1.06
CA LYS A 167 8.57 -6.08 0.24
C LYS A 167 7.94 -5.67 -1.07
N TYR A 168 8.07 -6.55 -2.06
CA TYR A 168 7.47 -6.32 -3.35
C TYR A 168 5.95 -6.42 -3.25
N ILE A 169 5.25 -5.34 -3.56
CA ILE A 169 3.80 -5.36 -3.77
C ILE A 169 3.56 -5.05 -5.25
N CYS A 170 2.80 -5.90 -5.92
CA CYS A 170 2.42 -5.67 -7.30
C CYS A 170 1.86 -4.26 -7.49
N SER A 171 2.43 -3.55 -8.45
CA SER A 171 1.99 -2.20 -8.78
C SER A 171 0.54 -2.20 -9.28
N GLN A 172 -0.11 -1.09 -9.07
CA GLN A 172 -1.49 -0.84 -9.41
C GLN A 172 -1.53 0.37 -10.35
N PHE A 173 -2.24 0.26 -11.45
CA PHE A 173 -2.57 1.42 -12.27
C PHE A 173 -3.69 2.18 -11.55
N LYS A 174 -3.45 3.42 -11.18
CA LYS A 174 -4.41 4.17 -10.36
C LYS A 174 -5.74 4.41 -11.09
N PRO A 175 -6.92 4.09 -10.50
CA PRO A 175 -8.21 4.33 -11.12
C PRO A 175 -8.44 5.78 -11.52
N ASN A 176 -7.99 6.72 -10.69
CA ASN A 176 -8.06 8.15 -10.98
C ASN A 176 -7.20 8.56 -12.19
N ALA A 177 -6.06 7.91 -12.41
CA ALA A 177 -5.24 8.17 -13.59
C ALA A 177 -5.93 7.67 -14.86
N ALA A 178 -6.55 6.49 -14.80
CA ALA A 178 -7.35 5.98 -15.92
C ALA A 178 -8.51 6.92 -16.24
N LYS A 179 -9.30 7.31 -15.22
CA LYS A 179 -10.40 8.26 -15.39
C LYS A 179 -9.93 9.59 -15.99
N ALA A 180 -8.84 10.15 -15.48
CA ALA A 180 -8.29 11.41 -15.99
C ALA A 180 -7.96 11.34 -17.48
N LEU A 181 -7.34 10.24 -17.91
CA LEU A 181 -7.00 10.02 -19.32
C LEU A 181 -8.26 9.84 -20.18
N TYR A 182 -9.23 9.05 -19.73
CA TYR A 182 -10.47 8.83 -20.49
C TYR A 182 -11.28 10.11 -20.64
N ASP A 183 -11.41 10.90 -19.58
CA ASP A 183 -12.15 12.17 -19.61
C ASP A 183 -11.41 13.22 -20.44
N TYR A 184 -10.08 13.32 -20.32
CA TYR A 184 -9.28 14.30 -21.06
C TYR A 184 -9.32 14.07 -22.58
N PHE A 185 -9.18 12.81 -23.00
CA PHE A 185 -9.23 12.47 -24.43
C PHE A 185 -10.65 12.24 -24.96
N ASN A 186 -11.67 12.46 -24.12
CA ASN A 186 -13.08 12.21 -24.47
C ASN A 186 -13.30 10.81 -25.05
N VAL A 187 -12.72 9.80 -24.39
CA VAL A 187 -12.71 8.42 -24.87
C VAL A 187 -14.11 7.82 -24.79
N LYS A 188 -14.59 7.23 -25.88
CA LYS A 188 -15.86 6.49 -25.93
C LYS A 188 -15.65 5.00 -25.76
N ASN A 189 -14.71 4.43 -26.47
CA ASN A 189 -14.44 3.01 -26.51
C ASN A 189 -13.03 2.75 -25.98
N VAL A 190 -12.90 1.78 -25.08
CA VAL A 190 -11.63 1.38 -24.49
C VAL A 190 -11.34 -0.06 -24.87
N LEU A 191 -10.19 -0.31 -25.46
CA LEU A 191 -9.65 -1.64 -25.66
C LEU A 191 -8.55 -1.88 -24.63
N ASP A 192 -8.81 -2.72 -23.66
CA ASP A 192 -7.85 -3.09 -22.61
C ASP A 192 -7.60 -4.60 -22.59
N PHE A 193 -6.61 -5.03 -23.35
CA PHE A 193 -6.20 -6.45 -23.43
C PHE A 193 -5.35 -6.89 -22.22
N SER A 194 -5.12 -6.02 -21.24
CA SER A 194 -4.32 -6.28 -20.06
C SER A 194 -4.90 -5.57 -18.81
N ALA A 195 -6.16 -5.87 -18.51
CA ALA A 195 -6.97 -5.19 -17.48
C ALA A 195 -6.30 -5.12 -16.07
N GLY A 196 -5.32 -5.98 -15.83
CA GLY A 196 -4.57 -6.02 -14.56
C GLY A 196 -5.49 -6.33 -13.37
N TRP A 197 -5.50 -5.43 -12.40
CA TRP A 197 -6.29 -5.57 -11.17
C TRP A 197 -7.68 -4.91 -11.25
N GLY A 198 -8.12 -4.53 -12.45
CA GLY A 198 -9.41 -3.86 -12.66
C GLY A 198 -9.40 -2.35 -12.38
N ASP A 199 -8.26 -1.76 -12.11
CA ASP A 199 -8.15 -0.32 -11.83
C ASP A 199 -8.58 0.55 -13.01
N ARG A 200 -8.20 0.15 -14.24
CA ARG A 200 -8.60 0.85 -15.46
C ARG A 200 -10.09 0.68 -15.75
N LEU A 201 -10.65 -0.49 -15.44
CA LEU A 201 -12.09 -0.73 -15.50
C LEU A 201 -12.84 0.17 -14.49
N ALA A 202 -12.32 0.33 -13.28
CA ALA A 202 -12.88 1.28 -12.31
C ALA A 202 -12.83 2.72 -12.82
N GLY A 203 -11.73 3.12 -13.46
CA GLY A 203 -11.61 4.42 -14.13
C GLY A 203 -12.61 4.60 -15.27
N PHE A 204 -12.83 3.55 -16.06
CA PHE A 204 -13.83 3.52 -17.13
C PHE A 204 -15.25 3.78 -16.59
N TYR A 205 -15.69 3.01 -15.60
CA TYR A 205 -17.03 3.22 -15.00
C TYR A 205 -17.18 4.55 -14.24
N ALA A 206 -16.07 5.16 -13.85
CA ALA A 206 -16.08 6.47 -13.20
C ALA A 206 -16.03 7.63 -14.21
N SER A 207 -15.60 7.41 -15.44
CA SER A 207 -15.59 8.41 -16.52
C SER A 207 -17.02 8.74 -16.96
N MET A 208 -17.21 10.00 -17.40
CA MET A 208 -18.51 10.48 -17.86
C MET A 208 -18.75 10.23 -19.36
N ASN A 209 -17.70 9.91 -20.10
CA ASN A 209 -17.73 9.87 -21.55
C ASN A 209 -17.65 8.47 -22.14
N THR A 210 -17.25 7.48 -21.35
CA THR A 210 -16.99 6.11 -21.84
C THR A 210 -18.28 5.31 -22.01
N GLU A 211 -18.34 4.52 -23.08
CA GLU A 211 -19.52 3.75 -23.48
C GLU A 211 -19.26 2.23 -23.60
N LEU A 212 -18.09 1.84 -24.12
CA LEU A 212 -17.71 0.44 -24.36
C LEU A 212 -16.31 0.14 -23.85
N TYR A 213 -16.21 -0.95 -23.05
CA TYR A 213 -14.94 -1.47 -22.52
C TYR A 213 -14.61 -2.83 -23.10
#